data_9329c7193b29e997c557efd14f370dff
#
_entry.id   9329c7193b29e997c557efd14f370dff
#
_cell.length_a   1.000
_cell.length_b   1.000
_cell.length_c   1.000
_cell.angle_alpha   90.00
_cell.angle_beta   90.00
_cell.angle_gamma   90.00
#
_symmetry.space_group_name_H-M   'P 1'
#
loop_
_entity.id
_entity.type
_entity.pdbx_description
1 polymer ?
#
loop_
_entity_poly.entity_id
_entity_poly.type
_entity_poly.pdbx_seq_one_letter_code
_entity_poly.pdbx_strand_id
1 'polypeptide(L)'
;HDGVGGHRGVKHTWLEVQKRYPAAEVTLEQVRRYVDECPTCIKIWRTPKEAHTAIKSLPVYHARAVTHVDVLEIETDDLGNRFLFVFVNALTKYTVLYPSPDHTAAAFCRALMSLMATVGITEILWADQAQEFLAATSNIMAGILGTAFTFTIGNRPQANGVVERLNGSILREIRILALKPSFRKRWSDPISVALLQL
;
A
#
# COMPACT_ATOMS: atom_id res chain seq x y z
N HIS A 1 -3.22 -30.45 18.64
CA HIS A 1 -2.51 -29.20 18.45
C HIS A 1 -1.04 -29.45 18.12
N ASP A 2 -0.40 -30.29 18.92
CA ASP A 2 0.97 -30.76 18.70
C ASP A 2 0.96 -32.02 17.83
N GLY A 3 2.00 -32.31 17.09
CA GLY A 3 2.14 -33.50 16.24
C GLY A 3 1.73 -33.26 14.79
N VAL A 4 1.21 -34.29 14.12
CA VAL A 4 0.96 -34.31 12.65
C VAL A 4 0.03 -33.19 12.15
N GLY A 5 -0.81 -32.62 13.05
CA GLY A 5 -1.75 -31.55 12.74
C GLY A 5 -1.12 -30.14 12.70
N GLY A 6 0.11 -29.96 13.19
CA GLY A 6 0.76 -28.67 13.34
C GLY A 6 0.09 -27.77 14.39
N HIS A 7 0.71 -26.64 14.73
CA HIS A 7 0.22 -25.68 15.73
C HIS A 7 -0.89 -24.78 15.15
N ARG A 8 -2.10 -25.36 15.01
CA ARG A 8 -3.26 -24.66 14.45
C ARG A 8 -4.03 -23.88 15.54
N GLY A 9 -4.79 -22.85 15.13
CA GLY A 9 -5.55 -22.01 16.06
C GLY A 9 -6.69 -22.76 16.78
N VAL A 10 -7.23 -22.15 17.83
CA VAL A 10 -8.23 -22.71 18.77
C VAL A 10 -9.39 -23.43 18.07
N LYS A 11 -10.04 -22.76 17.11
CA LYS A 11 -11.21 -23.32 16.41
C LYS A 11 -10.88 -24.61 15.67
N HIS A 12 -9.76 -24.66 14.99
CA HIS A 12 -9.33 -25.82 14.23
C HIS A 12 -8.95 -26.99 15.17
N THR A 13 -8.21 -26.68 16.24
CA THR A 13 -7.85 -27.67 17.27
C THR A 13 -9.10 -28.26 17.90
N TRP A 14 -10.07 -27.44 18.23
CA TRP A 14 -11.36 -27.91 18.80
C TRP A 14 -12.11 -28.85 17.86
N LEU A 15 -12.22 -28.49 16.58
CA LEU A 15 -12.87 -29.34 15.56
C LEU A 15 -12.16 -30.70 15.42
N GLU A 16 -10.82 -30.73 15.46
CA GLU A 16 -10.07 -31.98 15.42
C GLU A 16 -10.29 -32.84 16.68
N VAL A 17 -10.35 -32.21 17.86
CA VAL A 17 -10.68 -32.93 19.11
C VAL A 17 -12.06 -33.57 19.03
N GLN A 18 -13.08 -32.82 18.61
CA GLN A 18 -14.44 -33.33 18.44
C GLN A 18 -14.51 -34.49 17.43
N LYS A 19 -13.75 -34.40 16.36
CA LYS A 19 -13.70 -35.43 15.33
C LYS A 19 -13.02 -36.74 15.80
N ARG A 20 -11.92 -36.60 16.54
CA ARG A 20 -11.11 -37.77 16.99
C ARG A 20 -11.63 -38.38 18.27
N TYR A 21 -12.23 -37.58 19.13
CA TYR A 21 -12.69 -37.98 20.46
C TYR A 21 -14.12 -37.48 20.72
N PRO A 22 -15.11 -37.97 19.97
CA PRO A 22 -16.48 -37.46 20.06
C PRO A 22 -17.13 -37.67 21.44
N ALA A 23 -16.63 -38.62 22.23
CA ALA A 23 -17.10 -38.89 23.59
C ALA A 23 -16.35 -38.07 24.65
N ALA A 24 -15.35 -37.25 24.28
CA ALA A 24 -14.61 -36.44 25.24
C ALA A 24 -15.38 -35.16 25.56
N GLU A 25 -15.67 -34.93 26.83
CA GLU A 25 -16.31 -33.69 27.32
C GLU A 25 -15.31 -32.52 27.36
N VAL A 26 -14.67 -32.24 26.21
CA VAL A 26 -13.70 -31.13 26.11
C VAL A 26 -14.43 -29.88 25.62
N THR A 27 -14.31 -28.79 26.37
CA THR A 27 -14.92 -27.52 26.04
C THR A 27 -14.01 -26.67 25.14
N LEU A 28 -14.62 -25.77 24.37
CA LEU A 28 -13.85 -24.81 23.56
C LEU A 28 -12.91 -23.95 24.41
N GLU A 29 -13.28 -23.64 25.64
CA GLU A 29 -12.50 -22.84 26.56
C GLU A 29 -11.24 -23.56 27.04
N GLN A 30 -11.36 -24.87 27.33
CA GLN A 30 -10.20 -25.71 27.67
C GLN A 30 -9.22 -25.79 26.49
N VAL A 31 -9.73 -25.95 25.28
CA VAL A 31 -8.89 -25.92 24.06
C VAL A 31 -8.23 -24.57 23.88
N ARG A 32 -8.95 -23.48 24.13
CA ARG A 32 -8.36 -22.13 24.06
C ARG A 32 -7.22 -21.99 25.03
N ARG A 33 -7.41 -22.33 26.30
CA ARG A 33 -6.35 -22.28 27.32
C ARG A 33 -5.12 -23.10 26.90
N TYR A 34 -5.33 -24.31 26.44
CA TYR A 34 -4.25 -25.18 25.97
C TYR A 34 -3.45 -24.58 24.80
N VAL A 35 -4.13 -23.96 23.83
CA VAL A 35 -3.48 -23.30 22.69
C VAL A 35 -2.75 -22.03 23.13
N ASP A 36 -3.34 -21.26 24.03
CA ASP A 36 -2.77 -20.00 24.54
C ASP A 36 -1.55 -20.23 25.44
N GLU A 37 -1.49 -21.36 26.14
CA GLU A 37 -0.37 -21.76 26.98
C GLU A 37 0.72 -22.54 26.23
N CYS A 38 0.51 -22.85 24.96
CA CYS A 38 1.48 -23.61 24.16
C CYS A 38 2.80 -22.84 23.99
N PRO A 39 3.95 -23.39 24.46
CA PRO A 39 5.24 -22.70 24.41
C PRO A 39 5.68 -22.34 22.99
N THR A 40 5.36 -23.20 22.01
CA THR A 40 5.67 -22.98 20.61
C THR A 40 4.80 -21.86 20.03
N CYS A 41 3.50 -21.87 20.31
CA CYS A 41 2.59 -20.82 19.88
C CYS A 41 2.94 -19.48 20.53
N ILE A 42 3.29 -19.47 21.81
CA ILE A 42 3.76 -18.28 22.53
C ILE A 42 4.98 -17.68 21.83
N LYS A 43 5.95 -18.49 21.44
CA LYS A 43 7.16 -18.01 20.74
C LYS A 43 6.88 -17.48 19.33
N ILE A 44 5.94 -18.09 18.62
CA ILE A 44 5.66 -17.74 17.21
C ILE A 44 4.61 -16.64 17.10
N TRP A 45 3.53 -16.70 17.91
CA TRP A 45 2.38 -15.82 17.81
C TRP A 45 2.40 -14.64 18.78
N ARG A 46 3.12 -14.81 19.90
CA ARG A 46 3.45 -13.72 20.82
C ARG A 46 4.88 -13.21 20.57
N THR A 47 5.27 -13.01 19.33
CA THR A 47 6.19 -11.90 19.11
C THR A 47 5.52 -10.73 19.83
N PRO A 48 6.17 -10.06 20.80
CA PRO A 48 5.58 -8.90 21.43
C PRO A 48 5.08 -8.06 20.26
N LYS A 49 3.78 -7.78 20.20
CA LYS A 49 3.33 -6.67 19.35
C LYS A 49 4.21 -5.56 19.83
N GLU A 50 5.26 -5.27 19.08
CA GLU A 50 6.12 -4.13 19.36
C GLU A 50 5.15 -3.05 19.71
N ALA A 51 5.28 -2.52 20.93
CA ALA A 51 4.31 -1.55 21.44
C ALA A 51 4.24 -0.53 20.32
N HIS A 52 3.12 -0.55 19.57
CA HIS A 52 2.97 0.30 18.40
C HIS A 52 3.03 1.69 18.98
N THR A 53 4.23 2.23 19.01
CA THR A 53 4.45 3.63 19.35
C THR A 53 3.48 4.35 18.45
N ALA A 54 2.48 5.01 19.03
CA ALA A 54 1.40 5.62 18.29
C ALA A 54 2.06 6.35 17.12
N ILE A 55 1.80 5.87 15.89
CA ILE A 55 2.39 6.46 14.70
C ILE A 55 1.85 7.87 14.71
N LYS A 56 2.70 8.83 15.07
CA LYS A 56 2.36 10.23 14.89
C LYS A 56 2.23 10.40 13.39
N SER A 57 0.99 10.35 12.89
CA SER A 57 0.69 10.78 11.54
C SER A 57 1.22 12.19 11.39
N LEU A 58 1.86 12.50 10.27
CA LEU A 58 2.23 13.88 9.97
C LEU A 58 0.97 14.73 10.08
N PRO A 59 1.02 15.81 10.85
CA PRO A 59 -0.13 16.70 10.96
C PRO A 59 -0.41 17.31 9.59
N VAL A 60 -1.59 17.09 9.06
CA VAL A 60 -2.02 17.59 7.76
C VAL A 60 -3.03 18.70 7.99
N TYR A 61 -2.57 19.94 7.91
CA TYR A 61 -3.38 21.12 8.25
C TYR A 61 -4.13 21.69 7.04
N HIS A 62 -3.63 21.46 5.81
CA HIS A 62 -4.24 21.94 4.58
C HIS A 62 -3.89 21.02 3.38
N ALA A 63 -4.63 21.23 2.28
CA ALA A 63 -4.56 20.33 1.11
C ALA A 63 -3.18 20.27 0.42
N ARG A 64 -2.28 21.22 0.65
CA ARG A 64 -0.93 21.20 0.06
C ARG A 64 0.16 20.77 1.03
N ALA A 65 -0.20 20.41 2.28
CA ALA A 65 0.79 20.06 3.28
C ALA A 65 1.54 18.77 2.93
N VAL A 66 0.82 17.69 2.61
CA VAL A 66 1.42 16.38 2.37
C VAL A 66 0.79 15.69 1.17
N THR A 67 1.62 15.23 0.25
CA THR A 67 1.21 14.36 -0.86
C THR A 67 2.01 13.07 -0.79
N HIS A 68 1.32 11.94 -0.76
CA HIS A 68 1.93 10.63 -0.89
C HIS A 68 2.24 10.34 -2.35
N VAL A 69 3.35 9.66 -2.59
CA VAL A 69 3.82 9.26 -3.92
C VAL A 69 4.06 7.77 -3.95
N ASP A 70 3.58 7.12 -4.97
CA ASP A 70 3.87 5.72 -5.26
C ASP A 70 3.99 5.48 -6.76
N VAL A 71 4.56 4.36 -7.16
CA VAL A 71 4.71 3.96 -8.56
C VAL A 71 4.19 2.55 -8.73
N LEU A 72 3.16 2.40 -9.55
CA LEU A 72 2.63 1.11 -9.93
C LEU A 72 3.24 0.66 -11.26
N GLU A 73 3.69 -0.57 -11.30
CA GLU A 73 4.07 -1.24 -12.54
C GLU A 73 2.87 -2.04 -13.07
N ILE A 74 2.52 -1.79 -14.32
CA ILE A 74 1.36 -2.36 -14.99
C ILE A 74 1.86 -2.99 -16.30
N GLU A 75 1.08 -3.90 -16.88
CA GLU A 75 1.38 -4.42 -18.21
C GLU A 75 1.47 -3.27 -19.23
N THR A 76 2.50 -3.31 -20.07
CA THR A 76 2.72 -2.27 -21.11
C THR A 76 1.51 -2.20 -22.03
N ASP A 77 0.97 -1.02 -22.20
CA ASP A 77 -0.17 -0.79 -23.07
C ASP A 77 0.24 -0.43 -24.51
N ASP A 78 -0.75 -0.28 -25.41
CA ASP A 78 -0.51 0.04 -26.82
C ASP A 78 0.05 1.47 -27.04
N LEU A 79 0.03 2.31 -25.99
CA LEU A 79 0.63 3.65 -25.98
C LEU A 79 2.08 3.62 -25.46
N GLY A 80 2.59 2.44 -25.07
CA GLY A 80 3.94 2.24 -24.60
C GLY A 80 4.16 2.54 -23.12
N ASN A 81 3.11 2.81 -22.35
CA ASN A 81 3.22 3.09 -20.93
C ASN A 81 3.21 1.78 -20.11
N ARG A 82 4.09 1.71 -19.11
CA ARG A 82 4.27 0.58 -18.20
C ARG A 82 4.15 0.98 -16.74
N PHE A 83 4.42 2.23 -16.42
CA PHE A 83 4.42 2.75 -15.06
C PHE A 83 3.32 3.79 -14.87
N LEU A 84 2.75 3.82 -13.68
CA LEU A 84 1.77 4.81 -13.27
C LEU A 84 2.25 5.47 -11.98
N PHE A 85 2.64 6.73 -12.06
CA PHE A 85 2.90 7.53 -10.87
C PHE A 85 1.56 7.92 -10.24
N VAL A 86 1.41 7.62 -8.95
CA VAL A 86 0.22 7.87 -8.15
C VAL A 86 0.55 8.89 -7.09
N PHE A 87 -0.10 10.05 -7.15
CA PHE A 87 0.02 11.11 -6.15
C PHE A 87 -1.29 11.22 -5.39
N VAL A 88 -1.25 11.09 -4.07
CA VAL A 88 -2.43 11.11 -3.21
C VAL A 88 -2.29 12.21 -2.17
N ASN A 89 -3.18 13.17 -2.23
CA ASN A 89 -3.25 14.19 -1.19
C ASN A 89 -3.62 13.58 0.16
N ALA A 90 -2.82 13.82 1.18
CA ALA A 90 -3.01 13.20 2.48
C ALA A 90 -4.30 13.64 3.19
N LEU A 91 -4.78 14.87 2.95
CA LEU A 91 -5.99 15.41 3.56
C LEU A 91 -7.23 15.02 2.75
N THR A 92 -7.29 15.45 1.51
CA THR A 92 -8.49 15.35 0.66
C THR A 92 -8.67 14.00 0.01
N LYS A 93 -7.59 13.19 -0.06
CA LYS A 93 -7.49 11.94 -0.83
C LYS A 93 -7.58 12.15 -2.35
N TYR A 94 -7.61 13.40 -2.79
CA TYR A 94 -7.55 13.70 -4.21
C TYR A 94 -6.30 13.05 -4.83
N THR A 95 -6.52 12.35 -5.93
CA THR A 95 -5.51 11.52 -6.57
C THR A 95 -5.20 12.06 -7.95
N VAL A 96 -3.91 12.24 -8.24
CA VAL A 96 -3.41 12.57 -9.57
C VAL A 96 -2.61 11.38 -10.09
N LEU A 97 -2.92 10.96 -11.30
CA LEU A 97 -2.31 9.81 -11.97
C LEU A 97 -1.52 10.29 -13.18
N TYR A 98 -0.30 9.80 -13.31
CA TYR A 98 0.56 10.14 -14.44
C TYR A 98 1.17 8.86 -15.06
N PRO A 99 0.66 8.41 -16.23
CA PRO A 99 1.24 7.29 -16.96
C PRO A 99 2.62 7.61 -17.52
N SER A 100 3.51 6.62 -17.53
CA SER A 100 4.85 6.79 -18.06
C SER A 100 5.38 5.48 -18.66
N PRO A 101 6.20 5.56 -19.72
CA PRO A 101 6.88 4.40 -20.27
C PRO A 101 8.00 3.89 -19.35
N ASP A 102 8.56 4.76 -18.54
CA ASP A 102 9.67 4.46 -17.62
C ASP A 102 9.43 5.10 -16.24
N HIS A 103 10.25 4.70 -15.26
CA HIS A 103 10.22 5.23 -13.88
C HIS A 103 11.52 5.93 -13.53
N THR A 104 12.18 6.54 -14.52
CA THR A 104 13.42 7.30 -14.32
C THR A 104 13.19 8.60 -13.53
N ALA A 105 14.27 9.17 -13.02
CA ALA A 105 14.22 10.48 -12.37
C ALA A 105 13.60 11.56 -13.27
N ALA A 106 13.91 11.53 -14.57
CA ALA A 106 13.33 12.47 -15.55
C ALA A 106 11.81 12.26 -15.72
N ALA A 107 11.34 11.01 -15.75
CA ALA A 107 9.91 10.70 -15.78
C ALA A 107 9.20 11.19 -14.52
N PHE A 108 9.81 10.97 -13.35
CA PHE A 108 9.30 11.48 -12.08
C PHE A 108 9.20 13.02 -12.07
N CYS A 109 10.21 13.73 -12.57
CA CYS A 109 10.15 15.18 -12.67
C CYS A 109 8.96 15.63 -13.54
N ARG A 110 8.73 15.00 -14.69
CA ARG A 110 7.58 15.31 -15.55
C ARG A 110 6.26 15.07 -14.82
N ALA A 111 6.13 13.94 -14.13
CA ALA A 111 4.95 13.61 -13.34
C ALA A 111 4.71 14.63 -12.20
N LEU A 112 5.78 15.03 -11.50
CA LEU A 112 5.72 16.02 -10.44
C LEU A 112 5.34 17.41 -10.97
N MET A 113 5.88 17.82 -12.10
CA MET A 113 5.49 19.08 -12.75
C MET A 113 4.01 19.05 -13.16
N SER A 114 3.50 17.93 -13.65
CA SER A 114 2.09 17.75 -13.97
C SER A 114 1.21 17.86 -12.72
N LEU A 115 1.64 17.23 -11.61
CA LEU A 115 0.98 17.38 -10.32
C LEU A 115 0.89 18.87 -9.92
N MET A 116 2.02 19.56 -9.94
CA MET A 116 2.10 20.97 -9.52
C MET A 116 1.27 21.88 -10.40
N ALA A 117 1.19 21.62 -11.70
CA ALA A 117 0.32 22.35 -12.60
C ALA A 117 -1.17 22.14 -12.30
N THR A 118 -1.53 20.98 -11.73
CA THR A 118 -2.93 20.62 -11.43
C THR A 118 -3.37 21.13 -10.06
N VAL A 119 -2.56 20.89 -9.01
CA VAL A 119 -2.95 21.13 -7.62
C VAL A 119 -2.07 22.14 -6.89
N GLY A 120 -1.03 22.65 -7.56
CA GLY A 120 -0.04 23.55 -6.97
C GLY A 120 1.10 22.80 -6.24
N ILE A 121 2.03 23.59 -5.68
CA ILE A 121 3.21 23.06 -4.98
C ILE A 121 2.78 22.45 -3.66
N THR A 122 3.18 21.21 -3.41
CA THR A 122 3.05 20.53 -2.13
C THR A 122 4.28 20.79 -1.26
N GLU A 123 4.09 20.92 0.06
CA GLU A 123 5.19 21.19 1.00
C GLU A 123 6.01 19.95 1.27
N ILE A 124 5.35 18.80 1.41
CA ILE A 124 5.98 17.52 1.70
C ILE A 124 5.53 16.47 0.68
N LEU A 125 6.48 15.84 0.02
CA LEU A 125 6.28 14.61 -0.75
C LEU A 125 6.74 13.42 0.09
N TRP A 126 5.83 12.49 0.31
CA TRP A 126 6.06 11.30 1.11
C TRP A 126 6.10 10.06 0.20
N ALA A 127 7.28 9.46 0.04
CA ALA A 127 7.50 8.27 -0.78
C ALA A 127 8.01 7.09 0.04
N ASP A 128 7.88 5.86 -0.50
CA ASP A 128 8.53 4.69 0.08
C ASP A 128 10.04 4.72 -0.19
N GLN A 129 10.82 4.20 0.78
CA GLN A 129 12.28 4.16 0.73
C GLN A 129 12.81 3.28 -0.42
N ALA A 130 12.02 2.32 -0.91
CA ALA A 130 12.37 1.49 -2.07
C ALA A 130 12.54 2.28 -3.38
N GLN A 131 12.17 3.56 -3.38
CA GLN A 131 12.27 4.42 -4.57
C GLN A 131 13.52 5.31 -4.51
N GLU A 132 14.68 4.69 -4.40
CA GLU A 132 15.99 5.38 -4.27
C GLU A 132 16.29 6.36 -5.41
N PHE A 133 15.75 6.12 -6.61
CA PHE A 133 15.90 7.04 -7.74
C PHE A 133 15.24 8.40 -7.50
N LEU A 134 14.28 8.47 -6.59
CA LEU A 134 13.65 9.73 -6.19
C LEU A 134 14.60 10.59 -5.35
N ALA A 135 15.54 9.97 -4.62
CA ALA A 135 16.41 10.70 -3.70
C ALA A 135 17.37 11.68 -4.40
N ALA A 136 17.97 11.29 -5.51
CA ALA A 136 18.88 12.16 -6.27
C ALA A 136 18.13 13.35 -6.89
N THR A 137 16.94 13.12 -7.42
CA THR A 137 16.09 14.15 -8.02
C THR A 137 15.43 15.03 -6.98
N SER A 138 15.12 14.48 -5.82
CA SER A 138 14.50 15.15 -4.68
C SER A 138 15.28 16.34 -4.19
N ASN A 139 16.59 16.20 -4.06
CA ASN A 139 17.46 17.28 -3.56
C ASN A 139 17.50 18.48 -4.51
N ILE A 140 17.50 18.23 -5.82
CA ILE A 140 17.47 19.29 -6.83
C ILE A 140 16.12 19.99 -6.83
N MET A 141 15.04 19.21 -6.80
CA MET A 141 13.67 19.76 -6.81
C MET A 141 13.33 20.47 -5.49
N ALA A 142 13.80 19.96 -4.34
CA ALA A 142 13.62 20.60 -3.05
C ALA A 142 14.27 22.02 -3.03
N GLY A 143 15.46 22.14 -3.58
CA GLY A 143 16.17 23.43 -3.68
C GLY A 143 15.47 24.44 -4.60
N ILE A 144 14.82 23.97 -5.67
CA ILE A 144 14.16 24.83 -6.66
C ILE A 144 12.72 25.19 -6.23
N LEU A 145 11.99 24.22 -5.65
CA LEU A 145 10.55 24.33 -5.42
C LEU A 145 10.17 24.54 -3.96
N GLY A 146 11.11 24.45 -3.03
CA GLY A 146 10.86 24.55 -1.60
C GLY A 146 10.04 23.37 -1.05
N THR A 147 9.98 22.25 -1.77
CA THR A 147 9.26 21.04 -1.35
C THR A 147 10.20 20.13 -0.57
N ALA A 148 9.81 19.72 0.64
CA ALA A 148 10.55 18.73 1.41
C ALA A 148 10.19 17.30 0.96
N PHE A 149 11.20 16.47 0.76
CA PHE A 149 11.01 15.04 0.52
C PHE A 149 11.19 14.26 1.82
N THR A 150 10.22 13.42 2.13
CA THR A 150 10.26 12.54 3.30
C THR A 150 10.02 11.11 2.84
N PHE A 151 10.91 10.20 3.27
CA PHE A 151 10.81 8.78 2.97
C PHE A 151 10.31 8.04 4.18
N THR A 152 9.43 7.06 3.97
CA THR A 152 9.04 6.13 5.04
C THR A 152 10.23 5.23 5.38
N ILE A 153 10.54 5.11 6.67
CA ILE A 153 11.52 4.12 7.13
C ILE A 153 10.92 2.74 6.88
N GLY A 154 11.66 1.87 6.20
CA GLY A 154 11.26 0.50 5.91
C GLY A 154 10.73 -0.23 7.16
N ASN A 155 9.77 -1.14 6.98
CA ASN A 155 9.06 -1.90 8.02
C ASN A 155 7.94 -1.17 8.80
N ARG A 156 7.35 -0.10 8.27
CA ARG A 156 6.13 0.49 8.83
C ARG A 156 4.98 0.48 7.80
N PRO A 157 4.39 -0.68 7.48
CA PRO A 157 3.32 -0.81 6.49
C PRO A 157 2.08 0.02 6.82
N GLN A 158 1.88 0.37 8.09
CA GLN A 158 0.72 1.14 8.53
C GLN A 158 0.75 2.61 8.07
N ALA A 159 1.92 3.18 7.80
CA ALA A 159 2.05 4.57 7.33
C ALA A 159 1.52 4.73 5.90
N ASN A 160 1.62 3.70 5.06
CA ASN A 160 1.20 3.69 3.66
C ASN A 160 -0.16 3.00 3.41
N GLY A 161 -0.82 2.52 4.45
CA GLY A 161 -2.06 1.73 4.31
C GLY A 161 -3.21 2.44 3.57
N VAL A 162 -3.19 3.76 3.46
CA VAL A 162 -4.14 4.53 2.65
C VAL A 162 -3.79 4.40 1.17
N VAL A 163 -2.50 4.56 0.85
CA VAL A 163 -1.99 4.51 -0.53
C VAL A 163 -2.09 3.07 -1.06
N GLU A 164 -1.72 2.08 -0.25
CA GLU A 164 -1.85 0.66 -0.62
C GLU A 164 -3.29 0.26 -0.97
N ARG A 165 -4.27 0.69 -0.17
CA ARG A 165 -5.69 0.44 -0.46
C ARG A 165 -6.14 1.13 -1.74
N LEU A 166 -5.69 2.36 -1.97
CA LEU A 166 -6.00 3.11 -3.17
C LEU A 166 -5.40 2.44 -4.41
N ASN A 167 -4.13 2.03 -4.33
CA ASN A 167 -3.46 1.29 -5.40
C ASN A 167 -4.21 0.01 -5.77
N GLY A 168 -4.68 -0.74 -4.77
CA GLY A 168 -5.54 -1.90 -5.00
C GLY A 168 -6.83 -1.55 -5.74
N SER A 169 -7.45 -0.42 -5.42
CA SER A 169 -8.65 0.08 -6.12
C SER A 169 -8.32 0.49 -7.55
N ILE A 170 -7.26 1.25 -7.77
CA ILE A 170 -6.80 1.67 -9.11
C ILE A 170 -6.54 0.46 -10.00
N LEU A 171 -5.78 -0.53 -9.51
CA LEU A 171 -5.48 -1.75 -10.27
C LEU A 171 -6.75 -2.55 -10.60
N ARG A 172 -7.72 -2.57 -9.69
CA ARG A 172 -9.02 -3.20 -9.94
C ARG A 172 -9.77 -2.48 -11.06
N GLU A 173 -9.85 -1.17 -11.01
CA GLU A 173 -10.54 -0.36 -12.04
C GLU A 173 -9.86 -0.48 -13.41
N ILE A 174 -8.53 -0.48 -13.45
CA ILE A 174 -7.78 -0.75 -14.69
C ILE A 174 -8.17 -2.11 -15.29
N ARG A 175 -8.27 -3.15 -14.46
CA ARG A 175 -8.71 -4.48 -14.92
C ARG A 175 -10.14 -4.45 -15.46
N ILE A 176 -11.05 -3.72 -14.82
CA ILE A 176 -12.44 -3.54 -15.28
C ILE A 176 -12.47 -2.81 -16.62
N LEU A 177 -11.70 -1.73 -16.76
CA LEU A 177 -11.60 -0.99 -18.01
C LEU A 177 -11.03 -1.86 -19.15
N ALA A 178 -10.04 -2.68 -18.86
CA ALA A 178 -9.43 -3.60 -19.83
C ALA A 178 -10.41 -4.63 -20.40
N LEU A 179 -11.53 -4.91 -19.71
CA LEU A 179 -12.62 -5.77 -20.22
C LEU A 179 -13.47 -5.07 -21.28
N LYS A 180 -13.44 -3.73 -21.34
CA LYS A 180 -14.19 -2.96 -22.36
C LYS A 180 -13.37 -2.92 -23.65
N PRO A 181 -13.95 -3.27 -24.81
CA PRO A 181 -13.22 -3.30 -26.09
C PRO A 181 -12.48 -1.99 -26.41
N SER A 182 -13.08 -0.85 -26.08
CA SER A 182 -12.54 0.50 -26.34
C SER A 182 -11.27 0.83 -25.52
N PHE A 183 -11.08 0.18 -24.37
CA PHE A 183 -9.97 0.45 -23.45
C PHE A 183 -9.02 -0.74 -23.29
N ARG A 184 -9.27 -1.82 -24.04
CA ARG A 184 -8.41 -3.00 -24.02
C ARG A 184 -7.00 -2.62 -24.43
N LYS A 185 -6.03 -2.93 -23.59
CA LYS A 185 -4.61 -2.56 -23.75
C LYS A 185 -4.34 -1.05 -23.91
N ARG A 186 -5.21 -0.20 -23.40
CA ARG A 186 -5.07 1.27 -23.45
C ARG A 186 -5.41 1.92 -22.11
N TRP A 187 -4.91 1.32 -21.03
CA TRP A 187 -5.20 1.79 -19.68
C TRP A 187 -4.66 3.21 -19.42
N SER A 188 -3.63 3.62 -20.12
CA SER A 188 -3.02 4.94 -19.98
C SER A 188 -3.63 6.02 -20.89
N ASP A 189 -4.66 5.67 -21.66
CA ASP A 189 -5.42 6.67 -22.44
C ASP A 189 -5.95 7.77 -21.51
N PRO A 190 -5.88 9.06 -21.89
CA PRO A 190 -6.32 10.16 -21.02
C PRO A 190 -7.72 10.00 -20.45
N ILE A 191 -8.65 9.41 -21.22
CA ILE A 191 -10.02 9.14 -20.73
C ILE A 191 -10.01 8.06 -19.66
N SER A 192 -9.23 6.98 -19.84
CA SER A 192 -9.07 5.92 -18.84
C SER A 192 -8.48 6.47 -17.55
N VAL A 193 -7.43 7.29 -17.65
CA VAL A 193 -6.79 7.94 -16.49
C VAL A 193 -7.78 8.87 -15.79
N ALA A 194 -8.56 9.65 -16.50
CA ALA A 194 -9.59 10.51 -15.91
C ALA A 194 -10.66 9.71 -15.15
N LEU A 195 -11.06 8.54 -15.66
CA LEU A 195 -12.02 7.65 -14.99
C LEU A 195 -11.45 7.01 -13.72
N LEU A 196 -10.12 6.82 -13.65
CA LEU A 196 -9.45 6.27 -12.48
C LEU A 196 -9.27 7.30 -11.34
N GLN A 197 -9.44 8.58 -11.62
CA GLN A 197 -9.29 9.67 -10.66
C GLN A 197 -10.62 10.06 -9.98
N LEU A 198 -11.73 9.48 -10.39
CA LEU A 198 -13.06 9.68 -9.80
C LEU A 198 -13.26 8.77 -8.58
#